data_964a674b0e1a8384391258fc510e6ef2
#
_entry.id   964a674b0e1a8384391258fc510e6ef2
#
_cell.length_a   1.000
_cell.length_b   1.000
_cell.length_c   1.000
_cell.angle_alpha   90.00
_cell.angle_beta   90.00
_cell.angle_gamma   90.00
#
_symmetry.space_group_name_H-M   'P 1'
#
loop_
_entity.id
_entity.type
_entity.pdbx_description
1 polymer ?
#
loop_
_entity_poly.entity_id
_entity_poly.type
_entity_poly.pdbx_seq_one_letter_code
_entity_poly.pdbx_strand_id
1 'polypeptide(L)'
;MRKTTLSNGKTVEVECLSCALTSGLIEPDGGVVVETEYFHAHQDVAYPIKGLIILASKRHIKCFDELTQVEQLDYVHLLSKIRKAQRKVLGIEYVYYFYNEDTTHH
;
A
#
# COMPACT_ATOMS: atom_id res chain seq x y z
N MET A 1 16.91 3.34 -11.66
CA MET A 1 16.03 2.29 -11.14
C MET A 1 16.37 1.99 -9.68
N ARG A 2 15.39 1.63 -8.92
CA ARG A 2 15.54 1.33 -7.51
C ARG A 2 15.68 -0.17 -7.29
N LYS A 3 16.64 -0.56 -6.43
CA LYS A 3 16.79 -1.95 -5.98
C LYS A 3 16.01 -2.14 -4.67
N THR A 4 15.24 -3.18 -4.59
CA THR A 4 14.48 -3.53 -3.39
C THR A 4 14.66 -5.01 -3.10
N THR A 5 15.01 -5.33 -1.85
CA THR A 5 15.09 -6.72 -1.40
C THR A 5 13.75 -7.11 -0.79
N LEU A 6 13.12 -8.12 -1.36
CA LEU A 6 11.83 -8.62 -0.89
C LEU A 6 12.01 -9.50 0.35
N SER A 7 10.92 -9.75 1.05
CA SER A 7 10.90 -10.60 2.25
C SER A 7 11.40 -12.01 1.99
N ASN A 8 11.28 -12.51 0.76
CA ASN A 8 11.78 -13.83 0.36
C ASN A 8 13.28 -13.85 0.02
N GLY A 9 13.97 -12.74 0.19
CA GLY A 9 15.40 -12.61 -0.09
C GLY A 9 15.75 -12.23 -1.52
N LYS A 10 14.80 -12.23 -2.43
CA LYS A 10 15.04 -11.80 -3.81
C LYS A 10 15.20 -10.30 -3.91
N THR A 11 16.15 -9.85 -4.73
CA THR A 11 16.34 -8.44 -5.03
C THR A 11 15.78 -8.16 -6.41
N VAL A 12 14.99 -7.10 -6.52
CA VAL A 12 14.40 -6.66 -7.78
C VAL A 12 14.75 -5.20 -8.04
N GLU A 13 14.83 -4.84 -9.31
CA GLU A 13 15.01 -3.45 -9.73
C GLU A 13 13.73 -2.95 -10.40
N VAL A 14 13.19 -1.85 -9.90
CA VAL A 14 11.96 -1.25 -10.41
C VAL A 14 12.09 0.27 -10.43
N GLU A 15 11.42 0.92 -11.36
CA GLU A 15 11.36 2.37 -11.41
C GLU A 15 10.42 2.92 -10.33
N CYS A 16 9.30 2.25 -10.12
CA CYS A 16 8.31 2.61 -9.12
C CYS A 16 7.80 1.34 -8.45
N LEU A 17 8.04 1.22 -7.16
CA LEU A 17 7.66 0.04 -6.39
C LEU A 17 6.13 -0.15 -6.38
N SER A 18 5.40 0.93 -6.18
CA SER A 18 3.94 0.87 -6.13
C SER A 18 3.35 0.49 -7.49
N CYS A 19 3.88 1.01 -8.60
CA CYS A 19 3.45 0.61 -9.92
C CYS A 19 3.77 -0.85 -10.22
N ALA A 20 4.89 -1.35 -9.73
CA ALA A 20 5.25 -2.76 -9.87
C ALA A 20 4.27 -3.67 -9.14
N LEU A 21 3.80 -3.24 -7.96
CA LEU A 21 2.77 -3.97 -7.22
C LEU A 21 1.43 -3.93 -7.96
N THR A 22 1.05 -2.78 -8.50
CA THR A 22 -0.21 -2.62 -9.24
C THR A 22 -0.24 -3.50 -10.49
N SER A 23 0.88 -3.59 -11.21
CA SER A 23 0.97 -4.39 -12.44
C SER A 23 1.12 -5.90 -12.18
N GLY A 24 1.35 -6.30 -10.94
CA GLY A 24 1.58 -7.70 -10.60
C GLY A 24 3.01 -8.17 -10.81
N LEU A 25 3.93 -7.28 -11.15
CA LEU A 25 5.34 -7.62 -11.31
C LEU A 25 5.96 -8.08 -9.99
N ILE A 26 5.49 -7.50 -8.88
CA ILE A 26 5.87 -7.89 -7.52
C ILE A 26 4.60 -8.26 -6.78
N GLU A 27 4.65 -9.35 -5.99
CA GLU A 27 3.56 -9.71 -5.09
C GLU A 27 4.01 -9.51 -3.65
N PRO A 28 3.21 -8.83 -2.81
CA PRO A 28 3.50 -8.72 -1.39
C PRO A 28 3.17 -10.03 -0.66
N ASP A 29 3.79 -10.23 0.50
CA ASP A 29 3.45 -11.34 1.36
C ASP A 29 1.96 -11.28 1.75
N GLY A 30 1.27 -12.40 1.63
CA GLY A 30 -0.15 -12.47 1.88
C GLY A 30 -1.01 -11.89 0.75
N GLY A 31 -0.39 -11.44 -0.34
CA GLY A 31 -1.09 -10.87 -1.47
C GLY A 31 -1.69 -9.49 -1.17
N VAL A 32 -2.60 -9.05 -2.02
CA VAL A 32 -3.33 -7.79 -1.83
C VAL A 32 -4.45 -8.05 -0.81
N VAL A 33 -4.43 -7.28 0.28
CA VAL A 33 -5.41 -7.42 1.37
C VAL A 33 -6.78 -6.93 0.94
N VAL A 34 -6.82 -5.78 0.28
CA VAL A 34 -8.05 -5.21 -0.29
C VAL A 34 -7.67 -4.38 -1.50
N GLU A 35 -8.55 -4.35 -2.47
CA GLU A 35 -8.33 -3.64 -3.73
C GLU A 35 -9.62 -2.99 -4.18
N THR A 36 -9.50 -1.77 -4.68
CA THR A 36 -10.58 -1.08 -5.36
C THR A 36 -10.14 -0.70 -6.77
N GLU A 37 -10.96 0.03 -7.49
CA GLU A 37 -10.57 0.59 -8.79
C GLU A 37 -9.37 1.53 -8.68
N TYR A 38 -9.20 2.21 -7.53
CA TYR A 38 -8.25 3.32 -7.38
C TYR A 38 -7.07 3.01 -6.45
N PHE A 39 -7.20 2.02 -5.57
CA PHE A 39 -6.20 1.72 -4.54
C PHE A 39 -6.00 0.23 -4.34
N HIS A 40 -4.85 -0.11 -3.78
CA HIS A 40 -4.61 -1.45 -3.24
C HIS A 40 -3.95 -1.33 -1.87
N ALA A 41 -4.25 -2.28 -1.00
CA ALA A 41 -3.66 -2.35 0.33
C ALA A 41 -2.93 -3.68 0.50
N HIS A 42 -1.76 -3.62 1.11
CA HIS A 42 -0.89 -4.78 1.22
C HIS A 42 0.09 -4.60 2.37
N GLN A 43 0.79 -5.68 2.74
CA GLN A 43 1.91 -5.60 3.67
C GLN A 43 3.15 -5.07 2.97
N ASP A 44 4.11 -4.55 3.74
CA ASP A 44 5.38 -4.11 3.19
C ASP A 44 6.07 -5.31 2.51
N VAL A 45 6.60 -5.09 1.30
CA VAL A 45 7.21 -6.17 0.52
C VAL A 45 8.56 -6.62 1.07
N ALA A 46 9.24 -5.76 1.82
CA ALA A 46 10.55 -6.07 2.40
C ALA A 46 10.43 -6.52 3.86
N TYR A 47 9.61 -5.83 4.64
CA TYR A 47 9.48 -6.04 6.09
C TYR A 47 8.02 -6.15 6.49
N PRO A 48 7.35 -7.27 6.20
CA PRO A 48 5.94 -7.41 6.58
C PRO A 48 5.79 -7.50 8.09
N ILE A 49 5.00 -6.60 8.64
CA ILE A 49 4.67 -6.55 10.06
C ILE A 49 3.17 -6.73 10.21
N LYS A 50 2.75 -7.67 11.04
CA LYS A 50 1.34 -7.97 11.24
C LYS A 50 0.55 -6.73 11.63
N GLY A 51 -0.49 -6.43 10.87
CA GLY A 51 -1.36 -5.29 11.12
C GLY A 51 -0.86 -3.97 10.55
N LEU A 52 0.37 -3.92 10.05
CA LEU A 52 0.88 -2.75 9.34
C LEU A 52 0.48 -2.88 7.87
N ILE A 53 -0.42 -2.03 7.42
CA ILE A 53 -0.97 -2.07 6.08
C ILE A 53 -0.54 -0.82 5.32
N ILE A 54 -0.06 -1.02 4.11
CA ILE A 54 0.28 0.05 3.19
C ILE A 54 -0.87 0.20 2.21
N LEU A 55 -1.40 1.41 2.13
CA LEU A 55 -2.45 1.77 1.18
C LEU A 55 -1.83 2.64 0.10
N ALA A 56 -1.88 2.17 -1.13
CA ALA A 56 -1.24 2.83 -2.26
C ALA A 56 -2.22 3.06 -3.40
N SER A 57 -2.07 4.18 -4.10
CA SER A 57 -2.85 4.47 -5.29
C SER A 57 -2.40 3.60 -6.45
N LYS A 58 -3.34 3.22 -7.31
CA LYS A 58 -3.03 2.51 -8.56
C LYS A 58 -2.44 3.45 -9.59
N ARG A 59 -2.98 4.66 -9.68
CA ARG A 59 -2.46 5.68 -10.57
C ARG A 59 -1.15 6.22 -10.02
N HIS A 60 -0.15 6.38 -10.86
CA HIS A 60 1.16 6.91 -10.46
C HIS A 60 1.05 8.40 -10.17
N ILE A 61 1.08 8.76 -8.89
CA ILE A 61 1.03 10.15 -8.42
C ILE A 61 2.16 10.38 -7.41
N LYS A 62 2.52 11.63 -7.20
CA LYS A 62 3.60 11.99 -6.28
C LYS A 62 3.09 12.70 -5.04
N CYS A 63 1.95 13.35 -5.13
CA CYS A 63 1.40 14.14 -4.03
C CYS A 63 -0.05 13.80 -3.80
N PHE A 64 -0.47 13.84 -2.55
CA PHE A 64 -1.84 13.56 -2.13
C PHE A 64 -2.87 14.43 -2.84
N ASP A 65 -2.52 15.69 -3.11
CA ASP A 65 -3.42 16.64 -3.74
C ASP A 65 -3.66 16.37 -5.23
N GLU A 66 -2.95 15.43 -5.83
CA GLU A 66 -3.21 14.97 -7.19
C GLU A 66 -4.39 14.00 -7.29
N LEU A 67 -4.89 13.51 -6.16
CA LEU A 67 -6.05 12.62 -6.14
C LEU A 67 -7.30 13.36 -6.60
N THR A 68 -8.10 12.71 -7.45
CA THR A 68 -9.42 13.23 -7.81
C THR A 68 -10.37 13.13 -6.63
N GLN A 69 -11.52 13.81 -6.74
CA GLN A 69 -12.55 13.76 -5.70
C GLN A 69 -13.03 12.32 -5.44
N VAL A 70 -13.24 11.56 -6.51
CA VAL A 70 -13.67 10.16 -6.42
C VAL A 70 -12.61 9.31 -5.72
N GLU A 71 -11.35 9.52 -6.05
CA GLU A 71 -10.23 8.83 -5.41
C GLU A 71 -10.15 9.19 -3.92
N GLN A 72 -10.36 10.45 -3.57
CA GLN A 72 -10.34 10.90 -2.17
C GLN A 72 -11.44 10.22 -1.35
N LEU A 73 -12.64 10.12 -1.90
CA LEU A 73 -13.74 9.43 -1.21
C LEU A 73 -13.43 7.95 -1.02
N ASP A 74 -12.91 7.29 -2.04
CA ASP A 74 -12.53 5.89 -1.96
C ASP A 74 -11.44 5.66 -0.91
N TYR A 75 -10.47 6.56 -0.85
CA TYR A 75 -9.39 6.54 0.14
C TYR A 75 -9.95 6.56 1.57
N VAL A 76 -10.86 7.48 1.86
CA VAL A 76 -11.46 7.60 3.19
C VAL A 76 -12.26 6.35 3.55
N HIS A 77 -13.00 5.81 2.61
CA HIS A 77 -13.75 4.57 2.81
C HIS A 77 -12.82 3.39 3.13
N LEU A 78 -11.72 3.28 2.41
CA LEU A 78 -10.75 2.22 2.63
C LEU A 78 -10.05 2.33 3.98
N LEU A 79 -9.68 3.54 4.39
CA LEU A 79 -9.09 3.77 5.71
C LEU A 79 -10.03 3.28 6.80
N SER A 80 -11.31 3.61 6.70
CA SER A 80 -12.33 3.19 7.67
C SER A 80 -12.48 1.67 7.68
N LYS A 81 -12.55 1.06 6.51
CA LYS A 81 -12.70 -0.40 6.35
C LYS A 81 -11.52 -1.16 6.93
N ILE A 82 -10.32 -0.71 6.62
CA ILE A 82 -9.08 -1.34 7.13
C ILE A 82 -9.00 -1.18 8.64
N ARG A 83 -9.34 -0.01 9.18
CA ARG A 83 -9.31 0.24 10.61
C ARG A 83 -10.29 -0.67 11.37
N LYS A 84 -11.48 -0.85 10.85
CA LYS A 84 -12.47 -1.78 11.44
C LYS A 84 -11.94 -3.22 11.43
N ALA A 85 -11.32 -3.64 10.34
CA ALA A 85 -10.75 -4.97 10.24
C ALA A 85 -9.60 -5.18 11.23
N GLN A 86 -8.72 -4.20 11.38
CA GLN A 86 -7.61 -4.26 12.34
C GLN A 86 -8.12 -4.45 13.76
N ARG A 87 -9.18 -3.74 14.14
CA ARG A 87 -9.79 -3.88 15.46
C ARG A 87 -10.48 -5.22 15.63
N LYS A 88 -11.30 -5.60 14.67
CA LYS A 88 -12.15 -6.80 14.77
C LYS A 88 -11.36 -8.10 14.65
N VAL A 89 -10.43 -8.16 13.71
CA VAL A 89 -9.71 -9.40 13.39
C VAL A 89 -8.44 -9.54 14.21
N LEU A 90 -7.71 -8.45 14.42
CA LEU A 90 -6.39 -8.47 15.08
C LEU A 90 -6.41 -7.91 16.49
N GLY A 91 -7.53 -7.32 16.93
CA GLY A 91 -7.64 -6.74 18.27
C GLY A 91 -6.77 -5.51 18.50
N ILE A 92 -6.38 -4.83 17.44
CA ILE A 92 -5.54 -3.63 17.53
C ILE A 92 -6.39 -2.46 18.00
N GLU A 93 -6.07 -1.91 19.18
CA GLU A 93 -6.83 -0.79 19.76
C GLU A 93 -6.40 0.57 19.22
N TYR A 94 -5.11 0.73 18.95
CA TYR A 94 -4.54 2.01 18.55
C TYR A 94 -3.77 1.85 17.26
N VAL A 95 -3.90 2.84 16.35
CA VAL A 95 -3.12 2.87 15.10
C VAL A 95 -2.53 4.26 14.92
N TYR A 96 -1.42 4.29 14.21
CA TYR A 96 -0.79 5.52 13.76
C TYR A 96 -0.83 5.53 12.24
N TYR A 97 -1.05 6.70 11.68
CA TYR A 97 -1.05 6.88 10.23
C TYR A 97 0.19 7.64 9.83
N PHE A 98 0.92 7.07 8.87
CA PHE A 98 2.07 7.73 8.27
C PHE A 98 1.74 7.99 6.82
N TYR A 99 2.07 9.19 6.38
CA TYR A 99 1.92 9.59 5.00
C TYR A 99 3.30 9.86 4.42
N ASN A 100 3.63 9.20 3.33
CA ASN A 100 4.92 9.34 2.68
C ASN A 100 4.73 9.80 1.24
N GLU A 101 5.47 10.83 0.86
CA GLU A 101 5.63 11.24 -0.52
C GLU A 101 7.08 10.94 -0.91
N ASP A 102 7.27 9.82 -1.59
CA ASP A 102 8.59 9.36 -1.99
C ASP A 102 8.56 9.00 -3.47
N THR A 103 9.25 9.79 -4.28
CA THR A 103 9.25 9.63 -5.72
C THR A 103 9.82 8.30 -6.19
N THR A 104 10.56 7.58 -5.34
CA THR A 104 11.06 6.25 -5.67
C THR A 104 10.02 5.16 -5.43
N HIS A 105 8.99 5.44 -4.65
CA HIS A 105 7.93 4.49 -4.34
C HIS A 105 6.61 4.79 -5.05
N HIS A 106 6.37 6.05 -5.33
CA HIS A 106 5.16 6.46 -6.08
C HIS A 106 4.98 7.97 -6.11
#